data_667e30478fc7836ac82e228f6ccb9d27
#
_entry.id   667e30478fc7836ac82e228f6ccb9d27
#
_cell.length_a   1.000
_cell.length_b   1.000
_cell.length_c   1.000
_cell.angle_alpha   90.00
_cell.angle_beta   90.00
_cell.angle_gamma   90.00
#
_symmetry.space_group_name_H-M   'P 1'
#
loop_
_entity.id
_entity.type
_entity.pdbx_description
1 polymer ?
#
loop_
_entity_poly.entity_id
_entity_poly.type
_entity_poly.pdbx_seq_one_letter_code
_entity_poly.pdbx_strand_id
1 'polypeptide(L)'
;VAELAPGTGVAESCSTLGARRVRMRKAVTTKAVYAGSFDPITRGHLDILGKALATFDAVHVAIGTNVKKTRTFELAESQRLIEQSVVERWAEARGADGELFDGALAVGEYTGQSLVGYAREVGATHIVRGLREASDFNDEFNLHGVAGRIDPSILMVHFICEAQFLHVSSSTAKELAAVGEDIGWLVMPCVEAAFARRK
;
A
#
# COMPACT_ATOMS: atom_id res chain seq x y z
N VAL A 1 57.31 -55.36 2.35
CA VAL A 1 57.25 -54.01 1.79
C VAL A 1 56.40 -54.09 0.53
N ALA A 2 55.14 -53.75 0.59
CA ALA A 2 54.26 -53.77 -0.56
C ALA A 2 53.83 -52.32 -0.84
N GLU A 3 54.17 -51.91 -2.03
CA GLU A 3 53.93 -50.61 -2.60
C GLU A 3 52.42 -50.50 -3.07
N LEU A 4 51.66 -49.52 -2.58
CA LEU A 4 50.26 -49.23 -2.99
C LEU A 4 50.34 -48.21 -4.10
N ALA A 5 49.84 -48.56 -5.26
CA ALA A 5 49.61 -47.68 -6.39
C ALA A 5 48.47 -46.69 -6.14
N PRO A 6 48.48 -45.44 -6.69
CA PRO A 6 47.44 -44.46 -6.49
C PRO A 6 46.22 -44.77 -7.36
N GLY A 7 45.05 -44.73 -6.72
CA GLY A 7 43.77 -44.91 -7.38
C GLY A 7 43.40 -43.72 -8.27
N THR A 8 43.02 -44.07 -9.50
CA THR A 8 42.47 -43.15 -10.50
C THR A 8 41.09 -42.61 -10.05
N GLY A 9 41.06 -41.35 -9.67
CA GLY A 9 39.81 -40.65 -9.40
C GLY A 9 38.98 -40.46 -10.67
N VAL A 10 37.82 -41.08 -10.68
CA VAL A 10 36.79 -40.82 -11.70
C VAL A 10 36.17 -39.46 -11.40
N ALA A 11 36.54 -38.48 -12.19
CA ALA A 11 35.86 -37.20 -12.20
C ALA A 11 34.45 -37.39 -12.83
N GLU A 12 33.41 -37.48 -12.01
CA GLU A 12 32.04 -37.38 -12.50
C GLU A 12 31.82 -36.00 -13.08
N SER A 13 31.64 -35.94 -14.38
CA SER A 13 31.20 -34.75 -15.11
C SER A 13 29.79 -34.41 -14.69
N CYS A 14 29.63 -33.36 -13.86
CA CYS A 14 28.38 -32.71 -13.63
C CYS A 14 27.92 -32.09 -14.98
N SER A 15 27.04 -32.81 -15.70
CA SER A 15 26.46 -32.35 -16.94
C SER A 15 25.68 -31.09 -16.67
N THR A 16 26.11 -30.00 -17.26
CA THR A 16 25.44 -28.70 -17.34
C THR A 16 24.01 -28.89 -17.80
N LEU A 17 23.08 -28.85 -16.87
CA LEU A 17 21.67 -28.61 -17.15
C LEU A 17 21.60 -27.25 -17.90
N GLY A 18 21.39 -27.32 -19.21
CA GLY A 18 21.26 -26.16 -20.05
C GLY A 18 20.25 -25.20 -19.47
N ALA A 19 20.71 -24.05 -18.98
CA ALA A 19 19.84 -22.98 -18.50
C ALA A 19 18.89 -22.58 -19.61
N ARG A 20 17.70 -23.16 -19.57
CA ARG A 20 16.61 -22.77 -20.49
C ARG A 20 16.29 -21.32 -20.16
N ARG A 21 16.74 -20.39 -20.99
CA ARG A 21 16.42 -18.98 -20.88
C ARG A 21 14.90 -18.84 -20.88
N VAL A 22 14.31 -18.65 -19.69
CA VAL A 22 12.91 -18.27 -19.57
C VAL A 22 12.82 -16.87 -20.19
N ARG A 23 12.12 -16.78 -21.30
CA ARG A 23 11.87 -15.49 -21.98
C ARG A 23 10.96 -14.69 -21.08
N MET A 24 11.55 -13.81 -20.25
CA MET A 24 10.78 -12.85 -19.46
C MET A 24 9.94 -12.03 -20.43
N ARG A 25 8.63 -11.99 -20.19
CA ARG A 25 7.75 -11.08 -20.90
C ARG A 25 8.28 -9.66 -20.69
N LYS A 26 8.14 -8.79 -21.68
CA LYS A 26 8.38 -7.34 -21.56
C LYS A 26 7.73 -6.87 -20.27
N ALA A 27 8.47 -6.16 -19.43
CA ALA A 27 7.98 -5.67 -18.14
C ALA A 27 6.65 -4.96 -18.38
N VAL A 28 5.58 -5.52 -17.84
CA VAL A 28 4.28 -4.85 -17.82
C VAL A 28 4.38 -3.87 -16.67
N THR A 29 4.23 -2.58 -16.94
CA THR A 29 4.17 -1.56 -15.89
C THR A 29 3.03 -1.93 -14.94
N THR A 30 3.35 -2.17 -13.67
CA THR A 30 2.38 -2.53 -12.66
C THR A 30 1.83 -1.27 -12.00
N LYS A 31 0.52 -1.04 -12.14
CA LYS A 31 -0.16 0.06 -11.48
C LYS A 31 -1.15 -0.47 -10.47
N ALA A 32 -1.09 0.04 -9.24
CA ALA A 32 -1.99 -0.33 -8.17
C ALA A 32 -2.90 0.83 -7.75
N VAL A 33 -4.15 0.51 -7.39
CA VAL A 33 -5.04 1.43 -6.68
C VAL A 33 -5.01 1.07 -5.20
N TYR A 34 -4.60 2.01 -4.35
CA TYR A 34 -4.75 1.89 -2.90
C TYR A 34 -5.98 2.66 -2.45
N ALA A 35 -7.04 1.94 -2.12
CA ALA A 35 -8.33 2.53 -1.81
C ALA A 35 -8.64 2.56 -0.32
N GLY A 36 -9.19 3.69 0.13
CA GLY A 36 -9.66 3.90 1.50
C GLY A 36 -10.53 5.13 1.64
N SER A 37 -11.11 5.33 2.81
CA SER A 37 -11.83 6.59 3.10
C SER A 37 -10.88 7.75 3.39
N PHE A 38 -9.71 7.46 3.97
CA PHE A 38 -8.67 8.44 4.35
C PHE A 38 -9.25 9.68 5.04
N ASP A 39 -10.10 9.45 6.03
CA ASP A 39 -10.81 10.50 6.78
C ASP A 39 -10.52 10.43 8.29
N PRO A 40 -9.31 10.88 8.69
CA PRO A 40 -8.17 11.29 7.89
C PRO A 40 -7.24 10.14 7.47
N ILE A 41 -6.21 10.48 6.67
CA ILE A 41 -5.04 9.62 6.47
C ILE A 41 -4.28 9.48 7.80
N THR A 42 -3.70 8.28 8.03
CA THR A 42 -2.98 7.95 9.27
C THR A 42 -1.60 7.36 8.96
N ARG A 43 -0.73 7.25 9.98
CA ARG A 43 0.58 6.60 9.86
C ARG A 43 0.46 5.14 9.41
N GLY A 44 -0.61 4.43 9.81
CA GLY A 44 -0.90 3.07 9.32
C GLY A 44 -1.22 3.04 7.81
N HIS A 45 -1.95 4.02 7.32
CA HIS A 45 -2.18 4.15 5.88
C HIS A 45 -0.88 4.43 5.11
N LEU A 46 0.00 5.26 5.66
CA LEU A 46 1.29 5.57 5.05
C LEU A 46 2.25 4.38 5.05
N ASP A 47 2.18 3.50 6.05
CA ASP A 47 2.92 2.24 6.07
C ASP A 47 2.52 1.34 4.89
N ILE A 48 1.21 1.13 4.69
CA ILE A 48 0.70 0.36 3.55
C ILE A 48 1.05 1.02 2.21
N LEU A 49 0.93 2.34 2.12
CA LEU A 49 1.32 3.09 0.92
C LEU A 49 2.80 2.91 0.60
N GLY A 50 3.67 2.94 1.61
CA GLY A 50 5.10 2.69 1.44
C GLY A 50 5.39 1.30 0.88
N LYS A 51 4.72 0.26 1.39
CA LYS A 51 4.82 -1.11 0.88
C LYS A 51 4.31 -1.21 -0.57
N ALA A 52 3.22 -0.52 -0.88
CA ALA A 52 2.69 -0.48 -2.24
C ALA A 52 3.65 0.20 -3.21
N LEU A 53 4.22 1.36 -2.85
CA LEU A 53 5.21 2.08 -3.65
C LEU A 53 6.52 1.31 -3.86
N ALA A 54 6.91 0.46 -2.91
CA ALA A 54 8.06 -0.43 -3.05
C ALA A 54 7.78 -1.66 -3.94
N THR A 55 6.51 -1.96 -4.20
CA THR A 55 6.08 -3.18 -4.93
C THR A 55 5.65 -2.89 -6.36
N PHE A 56 5.02 -1.74 -6.60
CA PHE A 56 4.42 -1.38 -7.89
C PHE A 56 5.12 -0.18 -8.52
N ASP A 57 5.16 -0.14 -9.85
CA ASP A 57 5.77 0.97 -10.61
C ASP A 57 4.98 2.28 -10.45
N ALA A 58 3.67 2.20 -10.19
CA ALA A 58 2.82 3.35 -9.92
C ALA A 58 1.72 2.99 -8.91
N VAL A 59 1.40 3.92 -8.02
CA VAL A 59 0.30 3.79 -7.05
C VAL A 59 -0.65 4.96 -7.17
N HIS A 60 -1.93 4.66 -7.29
CA HIS A 60 -3.01 5.63 -7.29
C HIS A 60 -3.79 5.51 -5.98
N VAL A 61 -3.67 6.49 -5.09
CA VAL A 61 -4.47 6.55 -3.85
C VAL A 61 -5.88 7.01 -4.21
N ALA A 62 -6.87 6.16 -3.91
CA ALA A 62 -8.27 6.40 -4.28
C ALA A 62 -9.13 6.66 -3.04
N ILE A 63 -9.64 7.88 -2.90
CA ILE A 63 -10.54 8.26 -1.80
C ILE A 63 -11.94 7.76 -2.16
N GLY A 64 -12.40 6.74 -1.44
CA GLY A 64 -13.76 6.24 -1.57
C GLY A 64 -14.74 7.05 -0.75
N THR A 65 -15.85 7.48 -1.37
CA THR A 65 -16.90 8.20 -0.67
C THR A 65 -18.09 7.28 -0.39
N ASN A 66 -18.49 7.22 0.88
CA ASN A 66 -19.74 6.60 1.27
C ASN A 66 -20.77 7.70 1.55
N VAL A 67 -21.72 7.85 0.66
CA VAL A 67 -22.79 8.88 0.78
C VAL A 67 -23.60 8.81 2.07
N LYS A 68 -23.53 7.69 2.79
CA LYS A 68 -24.22 7.49 4.08
C LYS A 68 -23.40 7.95 5.30
N LYS A 69 -22.11 8.30 5.11
CA LYS A 69 -21.24 8.71 6.22
C LYS A 69 -20.84 10.17 6.06
N THR A 70 -21.04 10.97 7.11
CA THR A 70 -20.51 12.33 7.19
C THR A 70 -19.00 12.27 7.32
N ARG A 71 -18.28 12.97 6.44
CA ARG A 71 -16.83 13.08 6.49
C ARG A 71 -16.40 14.17 7.48
N THR A 72 -15.26 13.95 8.12
CA THR A 72 -14.62 14.98 8.96
C THR A 72 -13.92 16.03 8.07
N PHE A 73 -13.26 15.57 7.01
CA PHE A 73 -12.57 16.44 6.06
C PHE A 73 -13.23 16.33 4.70
N GLU A 74 -13.48 17.48 4.08
CA GLU A 74 -13.97 17.54 2.70
C GLU A 74 -12.98 16.86 1.75
N LEU A 75 -13.45 16.37 0.60
CA LEU A 75 -12.63 15.60 -0.33
C LEU A 75 -11.35 16.33 -0.77
N ALA A 76 -11.50 17.60 -1.16
CA ALA A 76 -10.35 18.41 -1.56
C ALA A 76 -9.35 18.65 -0.41
N GLU A 77 -9.82 18.70 0.83
CA GLU A 77 -8.94 18.77 2.01
C GLU A 77 -8.27 17.43 2.28
N SER A 78 -9.02 16.33 2.20
CA SER A 78 -8.47 14.98 2.34
C SER A 78 -7.37 14.70 1.32
N GLN A 79 -7.56 15.11 0.06
CA GLN A 79 -6.54 14.98 -0.97
C GLN A 79 -5.26 15.73 -0.60
N ARG A 80 -5.39 17.00 -0.19
CA ARG A 80 -4.23 17.80 0.25
C ARG A 80 -3.53 17.20 1.46
N LEU A 81 -4.31 16.68 2.44
CA LEU A 81 -3.75 16.04 3.61
C LEU A 81 -3.00 14.75 3.26
N ILE A 82 -3.47 13.97 2.28
CA ILE A 82 -2.75 12.80 1.77
C ILE A 82 -1.42 13.23 1.14
N GLU A 83 -1.45 14.19 0.22
CA GLU A 83 -0.25 14.68 -0.47
C GLU A 83 0.80 15.24 0.51
N GLN A 84 0.38 16.08 1.46
CA GLN A 84 1.26 16.62 2.50
C GLN A 84 1.81 15.54 3.43
N SER A 85 0.95 14.61 3.87
CA SER A 85 1.39 13.50 4.73
C SER A 85 2.43 12.62 4.05
N VAL A 86 2.32 12.42 2.75
CA VAL A 86 3.34 11.71 1.95
C VAL A 86 4.66 12.46 2.01
N VAL A 87 4.67 13.75 1.72
CA VAL A 87 5.89 14.58 1.76
C VAL A 87 6.53 14.53 3.15
N GLU A 88 5.76 14.78 4.21
CA GLU A 88 6.23 14.76 5.60
C GLU A 88 6.81 13.40 5.99
N ARG A 89 6.09 12.31 5.68
CA ARG A 89 6.52 10.94 6.01
C ARG A 89 7.85 10.56 5.37
N TRP A 90 8.02 10.92 4.11
CA TRP A 90 9.25 10.61 3.40
C TRP A 90 10.40 11.56 3.76
N ALA A 91 10.12 12.78 4.18
CA ALA A 91 11.13 13.68 4.77
C ALA A 91 11.63 13.14 6.13
N GLU A 92 10.72 12.65 7.00
CA GLU A 92 11.12 11.99 8.26
C GLU A 92 12.05 10.79 8.05
N ALA A 93 11.80 9.99 6.99
CA ALA A 93 12.54 8.75 6.75
C ALA A 93 13.95 8.96 6.16
N ARG A 94 14.22 10.09 5.51
CA ARG A 94 15.43 10.31 4.70
C ARG A 94 16.46 11.27 5.29
N GLY A 95 16.09 12.07 6.30
CA GLY A 95 16.88 13.27 6.57
C GLY A 95 16.85 14.22 5.35
N ALA A 96 17.67 15.28 5.35
CA ALA A 96 17.60 16.36 4.37
C ALA A 96 17.99 15.99 2.91
N ASP A 97 18.52 14.78 2.63
CA ASP A 97 19.23 14.45 1.37
C ASP A 97 18.55 13.38 0.49
N GLY A 98 17.29 13.02 0.77
CA GLY A 98 16.65 11.87 0.09
C GLY A 98 15.78 12.25 -1.11
N GLU A 99 15.99 11.60 -2.27
CA GLU A 99 15.06 11.70 -3.42
C GLU A 99 13.66 11.19 -3.06
N LEU A 100 12.63 11.96 -3.44
CA LEU A 100 11.26 11.48 -3.43
C LEU A 100 11.15 10.24 -4.35
N PHE A 101 10.29 9.29 -3.99
CA PHE A 101 10.05 8.07 -4.75
C PHE A 101 10.11 8.27 -6.27
N ASP A 102 10.88 7.40 -6.94
CA ASP A 102 10.92 7.31 -8.40
C ASP A 102 9.60 6.75 -8.99
N GLY A 103 8.67 6.30 -8.12
CA GLY A 103 7.36 5.79 -8.49
C GLY A 103 6.32 6.89 -8.66
N ALA A 104 5.50 6.82 -9.70
CA ALA A 104 4.39 7.73 -9.90
C ALA A 104 3.31 7.53 -8.80
N LEU A 105 3.11 8.58 -7.99
CA LEU A 105 2.00 8.64 -7.05
C LEU A 105 0.94 9.62 -7.58
N ALA A 106 -0.30 9.18 -7.62
CA ALA A 106 -1.44 10.01 -7.91
C ALA A 106 -2.49 9.88 -6.80
N VAL A 107 -3.25 10.93 -6.54
CA VAL A 107 -4.36 10.92 -5.60
C VAL A 107 -5.63 11.30 -6.36
N GLY A 108 -6.69 10.56 -6.16
CA GLY A 108 -7.98 10.81 -6.80
C GLY A 108 -9.14 10.32 -5.93
N GLU A 109 -10.34 10.51 -6.42
CA GLU A 109 -11.56 10.11 -5.73
C GLU A 109 -12.46 9.26 -6.63
N TYR A 110 -13.27 8.41 -6.04
CA TYR A 110 -14.30 7.68 -6.76
C TYR A 110 -15.62 7.67 -5.99
N THR A 111 -16.71 7.90 -6.71
CA THR A 111 -18.07 7.95 -6.20
C THR A 111 -19.03 7.32 -7.20
N GLY A 112 -20.03 6.61 -6.71
CA GLY A 112 -21.10 6.07 -7.56
C GLY A 112 -20.70 4.88 -8.44
N GLN A 113 -19.48 4.36 -8.28
CA GLN A 113 -19.00 3.18 -8.99
C GLN A 113 -18.30 2.19 -8.05
N SER A 114 -18.07 0.96 -8.53
CA SER A 114 -17.31 -0.04 -7.77
C SER A 114 -15.82 0.29 -7.79
N LEU A 115 -15.10 -0.16 -6.75
CA LEU A 115 -13.63 -0.03 -6.69
C LEU A 115 -12.95 -0.70 -7.90
N VAL A 116 -13.45 -1.83 -8.35
CA VAL A 116 -12.96 -2.54 -9.55
C VAL A 116 -13.18 -1.71 -10.81
N GLY A 117 -14.36 -1.08 -10.94
CA GLY A 117 -14.67 -0.16 -12.04
C GLY A 117 -13.70 1.01 -12.10
N TYR A 118 -13.44 1.63 -10.94
CA TYR A 118 -12.47 2.71 -10.82
C TYR A 118 -11.03 2.26 -11.14
N ALA A 119 -10.61 1.09 -10.63
CA ALA A 119 -9.29 0.55 -10.93
C ALA A 119 -9.09 0.38 -12.45
N ARG A 120 -10.13 -0.09 -13.15
CA ARG A 120 -10.10 -0.21 -14.62
C ARG A 120 -10.00 1.15 -15.30
N GLU A 121 -10.79 2.13 -14.86
CA GLU A 121 -10.79 3.49 -15.39
C GLU A 121 -9.41 4.14 -15.34
N VAL A 122 -8.70 3.99 -14.21
CA VAL A 122 -7.34 4.54 -14.05
C VAL A 122 -6.26 3.63 -14.64
N GLY A 123 -6.62 2.52 -15.29
CA GLY A 123 -5.68 1.59 -15.91
C GLY A 123 -4.83 0.80 -14.90
N ALA A 124 -5.36 0.56 -13.71
CA ALA A 124 -4.67 -0.23 -12.70
C ALA A 124 -4.82 -1.73 -12.97
N THR A 125 -3.79 -2.48 -12.65
CA THR A 125 -3.74 -3.94 -12.72
C THR A 125 -3.96 -4.59 -11.35
N HIS A 126 -3.82 -3.81 -10.27
CA HIS A 126 -3.91 -4.29 -8.91
C HIS A 126 -4.74 -3.34 -8.04
N ILE A 127 -5.38 -3.91 -7.01
CA ILE A 127 -5.99 -3.18 -5.91
C ILE A 127 -5.25 -3.55 -4.64
N VAL A 128 -4.78 -2.56 -3.91
CA VAL A 128 -4.07 -2.70 -2.62
C VAL A 128 -5.01 -2.41 -1.47
N ARG A 129 -4.95 -3.27 -0.45
CA ARG A 129 -5.68 -3.11 0.80
C ARG A 129 -4.74 -3.37 1.99
N GLY A 130 -5.01 -2.72 3.12
CA GLY A 130 -4.26 -2.93 4.36
C GLY A 130 -5.03 -3.81 5.34
N LEU A 131 -4.31 -4.68 6.05
CA LEU A 131 -4.83 -5.52 7.13
C LEU A 131 -4.14 -5.12 8.45
N ARG A 132 -4.91 -4.83 9.47
CA ARG A 132 -4.45 -4.48 10.83
C ARG A 132 -4.79 -5.56 11.84
N GLU A 133 -5.95 -6.20 11.67
CA GLU A 133 -6.49 -7.19 12.58
C GLU A 133 -7.22 -8.31 11.81
N ALA A 134 -7.52 -9.39 12.51
CA ALA A 134 -8.18 -10.55 11.90
C ALA A 134 -9.59 -10.24 11.35
N SER A 135 -10.30 -9.28 11.94
CA SER A 135 -11.60 -8.82 11.47
C SER A 135 -11.53 -8.16 10.10
N ASP A 136 -10.47 -7.36 9.83
CA ASP A 136 -10.24 -6.76 8.50
C ASP A 136 -10.16 -7.85 7.42
N PHE A 137 -9.54 -9.00 7.74
CA PHE A 137 -9.40 -10.10 6.78
C PHE A 137 -10.74 -10.63 6.27
N ASN A 138 -11.75 -10.74 7.11
CA ASN A 138 -13.06 -11.25 6.70
C ASN A 138 -13.74 -10.30 5.70
N ASP A 139 -13.66 -9.00 5.93
CA ASP A 139 -14.23 -7.98 5.04
C ASP A 139 -13.49 -7.96 3.69
N GLU A 140 -12.16 -8.01 3.73
CA GLU A 140 -11.32 -8.01 2.54
C GLU A 140 -11.44 -9.34 1.75
N PHE A 141 -11.64 -10.48 2.43
CA PHE A 141 -11.91 -11.76 1.80
C PHE A 141 -13.22 -11.73 1.00
N ASN A 142 -14.27 -11.14 1.56
CA ASN A 142 -15.53 -10.95 0.86
C ASN A 142 -15.37 -10.02 -0.35
N LEU A 143 -14.65 -8.90 -0.16
CA LEU A 143 -14.38 -7.96 -1.24
C LEU A 143 -13.59 -8.62 -2.37
N HIS A 144 -12.58 -9.45 -2.03
CA HIS A 144 -11.80 -10.22 -3.00
C HIS A 144 -12.70 -11.13 -3.87
N GLY A 145 -13.62 -11.87 -3.24
CA GLY A 145 -14.56 -12.73 -3.95
C GLY A 145 -15.48 -11.96 -4.92
N VAL A 146 -15.96 -10.79 -4.50
CA VAL A 146 -16.79 -9.91 -5.34
C VAL A 146 -15.95 -9.32 -6.48
N ALA A 147 -14.75 -8.81 -6.19
CA ALA A 147 -13.88 -8.21 -7.17
C ALA A 147 -13.53 -9.18 -8.32
N GLY A 148 -13.18 -10.42 -7.99
CA GLY A 148 -12.87 -11.46 -8.98
C GLY A 148 -14.06 -11.84 -9.88
N ARG A 149 -15.30 -11.60 -9.44
CA ARG A 149 -16.51 -11.79 -10.26
C ARG A 149 -16.76 -10.62 -11.22
N ILE A 150 -16.38 -9.40 -10.80
CA ILE A 150 -16.54 -8.19 -11.64
C ILE A 150 -15.47 -8.15 -12.73
N ASP A 151 -14.20 -8.39 -12.34
CA ASP A 151 -13.08 -8.40 -13.28
C ASP A 151 -11.93 -9.28 -12.76
N PRO A 152 -11.76 -10.51 -13.27
CA PRO A 152 -10.70 -11.41 -12.82
C PRO A 152 -9.29 -10.99 -13.26
N SER A 153 -9.15 -9.98 -14.11
CA SER A 153 -7.85 -9.46 -14.56
C SER A 153 -7.23 -8.48 -13.56
N ILE A 154 -8.04 -7.91 -12.63
CA ILE A 154 -7.57 -7.02 -11.57
C ILE A 154 -7.29 -7.83 -10.32
N LEU A 155 -6.04 -7.86 -9.91
CA LEU A 155 -5.59 -8.65 -8.76
C LEU A 155 -5.70 -7.84 -7.46
N MET A 156 -6.15 -8.48 -6.38
CA MET A 156 -6.12 -7.86 -5.05
C MET A 156 -4.88 -8.29 -4.29
N VAL A 157 -4.19 -7.31 -3.70
CA VAL A 157 -2.99 -7.52 -2.88
C VAL A 157 -3.24 -6.92 -1.50
N HIS A 158 -2.98 -7.71 -0.47
CA HIS A 158 -3.17 -7.31 0.92
C HIS A 158 -1.81 -7.19 1.61
N PHE A 159 -1.55 -6.03 2.21
CA PHE A 159 -0.37 -5.82 3.06
C PHE A 159 -0.79 -5.78 4.52
N ILE A 160 -0.03 -6.49 5.36
CA ILE A 160 -0.19 -6.40 6.81
C ILE A 160 0.56 -5.17 7.31
N CYS A 161 -0.09 -4.34 8.14
CA CYS A 161 0.54 -3.22 8.82
C CYS A 161 1.70 -3.69 9.72
N GLU A 162 2.72 -2.86 9.87
CA GLU A 162 3.71 -3.06 10.92
C GLU A 162 3.08 -3.06 12.32
N ALA A 163 3.66 -3.83 13.24
CA ALA A 163 3.11 -4.04 14.58
C ALA A 163 2.81 -2.73 15.32
N GLN A 164 3.63 -1.71 15.14
CA GLN A 164 3.46 -0.39 15.74
C GLN A 164 2.21 0.37 15.25
N PHE A 165 1.62 -0.01 14.10
CA PHE A 165 0.47 0.64 13.50
C PHE A 165 -0.84 -0.17 13.60
N LEU A 166 -0.83 -1.34 14.22
CA LEU A 166 -2.02 -2.20 14.33
C LEU A 166 -3.19 -1.51 15.03
N HIS A 167 -2.92 -0.61 15.98
CA HIS A 167 -3.95 0.14 16.71
C HIS A 167 -4.27 1.51 16.10
N VAL A 168 -3.64 1.85 14.97
CA VAL A 168 -3.81 3.13 14.32
C VAL A 168 -5.02 3.11 13.38
N SER A 169 -6.04 3.95 13.67
CA SER A 169 -7.20 4.09 12.81
C SER A 169 -7.66 5.53 12.67
N SER A 170 -8.38 5.83 11.59
CA SER A 170 -9.01 7.16 11.41
C SER A 170 -10.07 7.43 12.47
N SER A 171 -10.80 6.41 12.92
CA SER A 171 -11.81 6.54 13.98
C SER A 171 -11.16 6.94 15.29
N THR A 172 -10.11 6.21 15.72
CA THR A 172 -9.35 6.54 16.93
C THR A 172 -8.76 7.96 16.88
N ALA A 173 -8.21 8.36 15.72
CA ALA A 173 -7.69 9.71 15.56
C ALA A 173 -8.77 10.79 15.75
N LYS A 174 -9.97 10.57 15.21
CA LYS A 174 -11.13 11.49 15.39
C LYS A 174 -11.59 11.54 16.84
N GLU A 175 -11.74 10.39 17.47
CA GLU A 175 -12.20 10.29 18.86
C GLU A 175 -11.24 11.01 19.81
N LEU A 176 -9.95 10.77 19.71
CA LEU A 176 -8.94 11.41 20.57
C LEU A 176 -8.82 12.91 20.29
N ALA A 177 -8.85 13.32 19.01
CA ALA A 177 -8.84 14.74 18.64
C ALA A 177 -10.05 15.51 19.22
N ALA A 178 -11.23 14.88 19.23
CA ALA A 178 -12.46 15.48 19.73
C ALA A 178 -12.40 15.78 21.24
N VAL A 179 -11.67 14.97 22.02
CA VAL A 179 -11.49 15.16 23.45
C VAL A 179 -10.21 15.92 23.81
N GLY A 180 -9.42 16.31 22.81
CA GLY A 180 -8.22 17.12 22.99
C GLY A 180 -6.96 16.35 23.35
N GLU A 181 -6.96 15.04 23.18
CA GLU A 181 -5.80 14.18 23.39
C GLU A 181 -4.76 14.32 22.27
N ASP A 182 -3.53 13.93 22.55
CA ASP A 182 -2.43 13.89 21.60
C ASP A 182 -2.67 12.81 20.53
N ILE A 183 -2.65 13.21 19.26
CA ILE A 183 -2.83 12.34 18.09
C ILE A 183 -1.57 12.26 17.21
N GLY A 184 -0.46 12.88 17.56
CA GLY A 184 0.78 12.92 16.77
C GLY A 184 1.38 11.53 16.48
N TRP A 185 1.10 10.54 17.33
CA TRP A 185 1.49 9.15 17.09
C TRP A 185 0.59 8.40 16.08
N LEU A 186 -0.61 8.92 15.79
CA LEU A 186 -1.59 8.33 14.84
C LEU A 186 -1.46 8.94 13.45
N VAL A 187 -1.17 10.24 13.36
CA VAL A 187 -1.23 11.01 12.12
C VAL A 187 0.03 11.83 11.89
N MET A 188 0.15 12.41 10.71
CA MET A 188 1.25 13.35 10.40
C MET A 188 0.93 14.76 10.91
N PRO A 189 1.94 15.62 11.13
CA PRO A 189 1.76 16.98 11.65
C PRO A 189 0.76 17.82 10.87
N CYS A 190 0.69 17.70 9.56
CA CYS A 190 -0.29 18.42 8.73
C CYS A 190 -1.75 18.06 9.08
N VAL A 191 -2.02 16.79 9.41
CA VAL A 191 -3.35 16.31 9.82
C VAL A 191 -3.66 16.77 11.24
N GLU A 192 -2.71 16.73 12.16
CA GLU A 192 -2.86 17.27 13.51
C GLU A 192 -3.22 18.76 13.49
N ALA A 193 -2.49 19.54 12.69
CA ALA A 193 -2.79 20.95 12.46
C ALA A 193 -4.18 21.18 11.84
N ALA A 194 -4.64 20.26 10.98
CA ALA A 194 -5.97 20.35 10.39
C ALA A 194 -7.08 20.13 11.43
N PHE A 195 -6.89 19.22 12.38
CA PHE A 195 -7.82 19.08 13.51
C PHE A 195 -7.81 20.29 14.44
N ALA A 196 -6.63 20.86 14.72
CA ALA A 196 -6.52 22.04 15.57
C ALA A 196 -7.28 23.26 15.02
N ARG A 197 -7.36 23.40 13.70
CA ARG A 197 -8.13 24.49 13.05
C ARG A 197 -9.65 24.33 13.12
N ARG A 198 -10.15 23.17 13.55
CA ARG A 198 -11.58 22.84 13.63
C ARG A 198 -12.15 22.97 15.05
N LYS A 199 -11.29 23.21 16.04
CA LYS A 199 -11.67 23.57 17.42
C LYS A 199 -12.01 25.06 17.50
#